data_1d84aec6d1661020243041014951852f
#
_entry.id   1d84aec6d1661020243041014951852f
#
_cell.length_a   1.000
_cell.length_b   1.000
_cell.length_c   1.000
_cell.angle_alpha   90.00
_cell.angle_beta   90.00
_cell.angle_gamma   90.00
#
_symmetry.space_group_name_H-M   'P 1'
#
loop_
_entity.id
_entity.type
_entity.pdbx_description
1 polymer ?
#
loop_
_entity_poly.entity_id
_entity_poly.type
_entity_poly.pdbx_seq_one_letter_code
_entity_poly.pdbx_strand_id
1 'polypeptide(L)'
;MKNLNENLSSGDFNLNAYVNQISKYGSLSAEEEKTLAKLAKEGSEEAKNILTKCNLKLVVCLAKKMLHTGNLSMADLIQEGNIGLMTAVDKFNYKLGYRFATYATWWVKQAMFKAISEQSHAMKIPVYVQETISKYTKVKSEMERIENGTVSTERVAQKMNIEAEKINTYLNAFCRMLSLDGDFDGDGQNDLSLSEVIEDKKSSANKDAEYNNLTQDINSLLKVLKERECSVIKKRFGLCDEQRQTLEEIGNLYGVTKECIRQTEARALKKLKESNISEVLYASYVLSLIHISEPTR
;
A
#
# COMPACT_ATOMS: atom_id res chain seq x y z
N MET A 1 -13.12 23.41 31.27
CA MET A 1 -12.11 23.85 30.33
C MET A 1 -10.66 23.47 30.68
N LYS A 2 -10.34 23.03 31.89
CA LYS A 2 -8.97 22.64 32.31
C LYS A 2 -8.48 21.28 31.70
N ASN A 3 -9.37 20.39 31.24
CA ASN A 3 -9.00 19.02 30.82
C ASN A 3 -8.69 18.86 29.31
N LEU A 4 -8.54 19.95 28.55
CA LEU A 4 -8.22 19.87 27.12
C LEU A 4 -6.70 19.75 26.85
N ASN A 5 -5.86 20.19 27.81
CA ASN A 5 -4.41 20.26 27.62
C ASN A 5 -3.59 19.12 28.24
N GLU A 6 -4.19 18.22 29.05
CA GLU A 6 -3.41 17.32 29.93
C GLU A 6 -2.93 15.99 29.27
N ASN A 7 -3.30 15.68 28.01
CA ASN A 7 -2.93 14.40 27.39
C ASN A 7 -2.41 14.53 25.95
N LEU A 8 -1.73 15.62 25.63
CA LEU A 8 -1.09 15.79 24.32
C LEU A 8 0.42 15.56 24.48
N SER A 9 0.92 14.48 23.91
CA SER A 9 2.34 14.18 23.85
C SER A 9 3.13 15.28 23.11
N SER A 10 4.40 15.42 23.43
CA SER A 10 5.32 16.49 23.02
C SER A 10 5.54 16.71 21.50
N GLY A 11 4.84 15.98 20.62
CA GLY A 11 4.81 16.17 19.16
C GLY A 11 3.81 17.21 18.66
N ASP A 12 2.89 17.72 19.52
CA ASP A 12 1.71 18.47 19.09
C ASP A 12 1.74 19.97 19.35
N PHE A 13 2.91 20.62 19.24
CA PHE A 13 3.01 22.09 19.40
C PHE A 13 2.03 22.85 18.50
N ASN A 14 1.90 22.41 17.25
CA ASN A 14 0.96 22.98 16.29
C ASN A 14 -0.50 22.76 16.70
N LEU A 15 -0.81 21.62 17.32
CA LEU A 15 -2.16 21.30 17.77
C LEU A 15 -2.60 22.17 18.95
N ASN A 16 -1.70 22.46 19.89
CA ASN A 16 -1.95 23.37 21.01
C ASN A 16 -2.23 24.81 20.52
N ALA A 17 -1.47 25.28 19.52
CA ALA A 17 -1.69 26.59 18.91
C ALA A 17 -3.09 26.64 18.25
N TYR A 18 -3.47 25.59 17.51
CA TYR A 18 -4.79 25.46 16.90
C TYR A 18 -5.92 25.46 17.93
N VAL A 19 -5.81 24.67 18.99
CA VAL A 19 -6.82 24.59 20.06
C VAL A 19 -6.97 25.96 20.76
N ASN A 20 -5.86 26.67 21.03
CA ASN A 20 -5.87 28.02 21.60
C ASN A 20 -6.55 29.02 20.66
N GLN A 21 -6.34 28.90 19.34
CA GLN A 21 -7.00 29.75 18.36
C GLN A 21 -8.51 29.52 18.32
N ILE A 22 -8.94 28.26 18.30
CA ILE A 22 -10.36 27.88 18.30
C ILE A 22 -11.05 28.32 19.61
N SER A 23 -10.35 28.31 20.73
CA SER A 23 -10.93 28.68 22.03
C SER A 23 -11.45 30.12 22.07
N LYS A 24 -10.92 31.00 21.19
CA LYS A 24 -11.35 32.40 21.07
C LYS A 24 -12.77 32.55 20.53
N TYR A 25 -13.26 31.58 19.76
CA TYR A 25 -14.62 31.62 19.22
C TYR A 25 -15.63 31.20 20.30
N GLY A 26 -16.65 32.01 20.50
CA GLY A 26 -17.76 31.76 21.45
C GLY A 26 -18.68 30.61 20.98
N SER A 27 -19.54 30.16 21.86
CA SER A 27 -20.67 29.27 21.49
C SER A 27 -21.86 30.12 21.06
N LEU A 28 -22.55 29.68 20.02
CA LEU A 28 -23.76 30.34 19.50
C LEU A 28 -25.00 29.94 20.31
N SER A 29 -25.89 30.90 20.51
CA SER A 29 -27.24 30.65 21.00
C SER A 29 -28.11 29.96 19.93
N ALA A 30 -29.23 29.37 20.31
CA ALA A 30 -30.12 28.68 19.37
C ALA A 30 -30.73 29.64 18.32
N GLU A 31 -30.91 30.91 18.67
CA GLU A 31 -31.46 31.92 17.79
C GLU A 31 -30.40 32.41 16.79
N GLU A 32 -29.16 32.63 17.26
CA GLU A 32 -28.02 32.96 16.39
C GLU A 32 -27.71 31.85 15.40
N GLU A 33 -27.77 30.57 15.85
CA GLU A 33 -27.60 29.43 14.93
C GLU A 33 -28.65 29.44 13.80
N LYS A 34 -29.91 29.73 14.12
CA LYS A 34 -30.99 29.80 13.11
C LYS A 34 -30.82 30.95 12.13
N THR A 35 -30.44 32.14 12.63
CA THR A 35 -30.21 33.32 11.78
C THR A 35 -29.02 33.12 10.84
N LEU A 36 -27.90 32.59 11.36
CA LEU A 36 -26.72 32.27 10.56
C LEU A 36 -27.00 31.15 9.56
N ALA A 37 -27.73 30.11 9.94
CA ALA A 37 -28.10 29.03 9.04
C ALA A 37 -29.04 29.51 7.92
N LYS A 38 -29.91 30.49 8.18
CA LYS A 38 -30.76 31.11 7.16
C LYS A 38 -29.90 31.88 6.15
N LEU A 39 -29.00 32.75 6.62
CA LEU A 39 -28.08 33.50 5.78
C LEU A 39 -27.12 32.61 5.00
N ALA A 40 -26.63 31.53 5.61
CA ALA A 40 -25.78 30.55 4.94
C ALA A 40 -26.53 29.85 3.78
N LYS A 41 -27.83 29.58 3.93
CA LYS A 41 -28.66 29.02 2.87
C LYS A 41 -29.00 30.00 1.76
N GLU A 42 -29.01 31.29 2.05
CA GLU A 42 -29.15 32.39 1.10
C GLU A 42 -27.85 32.67 0.33
N GLY A 43 -26.75 31.95 0.63
CA GLY A 43 -25.49 32.02 -0.07
C GLY A 43 -24.40 32.90 0.58
N SER A 44 -24.62 33.40 1.82
CA SER A 44 -23.60 34.16 2.52
C SER A 44 -22.45 33.28 2.99
N GLU A 45 -21.29 33.43 2.37
CA GLU A 45 -20.02 32.77 2.76
C GLU A 45 -19.56 33.17 4.17
N GLU A 46 -19.81 34.42 4.57
CA GLU A 46 -19.46 34.90 5.91
C GLU A 46 -20.24 34.16 6.99
N ALA A 47 -21.54 33.96 6.78
CA ALA A 47 -22.38 33.23 7.71
C ALA A 47 -21.96 31.76 7.84
N LYS A 48 -21.60 31.09 6.73
CA LYS A 48 -21.04 29.74 6.74
C LYS A 48 -19.74 29.66 7.54
N ASN A 49 -18.86 30.60 7.31
CA ASN A 49 -17.57 30.67 8.01
C ASN A 49 -17.73 30.88 9.52
N ILE A 50 -18.65 31.74 9.95
CA ILE A 50 -18.94 31.99 11.36
C ILE A 50 -19.53 30.73 12.00
N LEU A 51 -20.51 30.09 11.36
CA LEU A 51 -21.13 28.87 11.85
C LEU A 51 -20.12 27.72 11.98
N THR A 52 -19.20 27.59 11.01
CA THR A 52 -18.13 26.61 11.05
C THR A 52 -17.16 26.91 12.20
N LYS A 53 -16.62 28.12 12.30
CA LYS A 53 -15.63 28.52 13.31
C LYS A 53 -16.10 28.30 14.74
N CYS A 54 -17.37 28.65 15.04
CA CYS A 54 -17.95 28.48 16.35
C CYS A 54 -18.14 27.00 16.76
N ASN A 55 -18.21 26.08 15.78
CA ASN A 55 -18.40 24.65 16.01
C ASN A 55 -17.12 23.79 15.88
N LEU A 56 -15.94 24.38 15.62
CA LEU A 56 -14.67 23.63 15.54
C LEU A 56 -14.33 22.89 16.85
N LYS A 57 -14.76 23.41 18.02
CA LYS A 57 -14.58 22.73 19.30
C LYS A 57 -15.27 21.36 19.36
N LEU A 58 -16.41 21.22 18.67
CA LEU A 58 -17.14 19.93 18.57
C LEU A 58 -16.27 18.89 17.83
N VAL A 59 -15.61 19.30 16.75
CA VAL A 59 -14.74 18.42 15.96
C VAL A 59 -13.58 17.90 16.81
N VAL A 60 -12.89 18.78 17.54
CA VAL A 60 -11.79 18.37 18.44
C VAL A 60 -12.25 17.40 19.52
N CYS A 61 -13.44 17.64 20.10
CA CYS A 61 -14.00 16.75 21.10
C CYS A 61 -14.31 15.35 20.55
N LEU A 62 -14.82 15.28 19.30
CA LEU A 62 -15.11 14.01 18.64
C LEU A 62 -13.82 13.30 18.20
N ALA A 63 -12.83 14.02 17.68
CA ALA A 63 -11.55 13.47 17.27
C ALA A 63 -10.81 12.81 18.45
N LYS A 64 -10.80 13.44 19.63
CA LYS A 64 -10.25 12.84 20.87
C LYS A 64 -10.86 11.49 21.22
N LYS A 65 -12.15 11.32 21.01
CA LYS A 65 -12.85 10.05 21.28
C LYS A 65 -12.54 8.96 20.26
N MET A 66 -12.11 9.34 19.06
CA MET A 66 -11.86 8.43 17.95
C MET A 66 -10.37 8.15 17.70
N LEU A 67 -9.47 8.81 18.42
CA LEU A 67 -8.02 8.69 18.24
C LEU A 67 -7.50 7.24 18.34
N HIS A 68 -8.12 6.44 19.21
CA HIS A 68 -7.73 5.04 19.44
C HIS A 68 -8.26 4.06 18.39
N THR A 69 -9.04 4.53 17.43
CA THR A 69 -9.72 3.65 16.45
C THR A 69 -8.90 3.42 15.18
N GLY A 70 -7.83 4.19 14.94
CA GLY A 70 -7.00 4.09 13.73
C GLY A 70 -5.59 4.66 13.92
N ASN A 71 -4.74 4.50 12.91
CA ASN A 71 -3.34 4.98 12.90
C ASN A 71 -3.19 6.42 12.36
N LEU A 72 -4.28 7.18 12.27
CA LEU A 72 -4.24 8.58 11.84
C LEU A 72 -3.76 9.50 12.95
N SER A 73 -3.02 10.55 12.58
CA SER A 73 -2.63 11.58 13.53
C SER A 73 -3.87 12.35 14.02
N MET A 74 -3.78 12.92 15.24
CA MET A 74 -4.86 13.76 15.78
C MET A 74 -5.14 14.96 14.87
N ALA A 75 -4.12 15.53 14.25
CA ALA A 75 -4.24 16.66 13.34
C ALA A 75 -5.03 16.29 12.08
N ASP A 76 -4.70 15.17 11.45
CA ASP A 76 -5.39 14.68 10.25
C ASP A 76 -6.85 14.36 10.55
N LEU A 77 -7.11 13.71 11.69
CA LEU A 77 -8.46 13.38 12.12
C LEU A 77 -9.33 14.63 12.34
N ILE A 78 -8.73 15.71 12.90
CA ILE A 78 -9.41 16.99 13.05
C ILE A 78 -9.69 17.62 11.68
N GLN A 79 -8.76 17.60 10.73
CA GLN A 79 -8.98 18.19 9.42
C GLN A 79 -10.06 17.45 8.61
N GLU A 80 -10.05 16.14 8.64
CA GLU A 80 -11.12 15.34 8.04
C GLU A 80 -12.49 15.60 8.70
N GLY A 81 -12.49 15.75 10.03
CA GLY A 81 -13.68 16.18 10.77
C GLY A 81 -14.15 17.58 10.40
N ASN A 82 -13.24 18.52 10.13
CA ASN A 82 -13.58 19.86 9.67
C ASN A 82 -14.24 19.85 8.27
N ILE A 83 -13.77 18.97 7.36
CA ILE A 83 -14.41 18.75 6.05
C ILE A 83 -15.85 18.24 6.24
N GLY A 84 -16.03 17.28 7.16
CA GLY A 84 -17.36 16.81 7.55
C GLY A 84 -18.26 17.90 8.12
N LEU A 85 -17.70 18.79 8.96
CA LEU A 85 -18.43 19.94 9.52
C LEU A 85 -18.87 20.92 8.43
N MET A 86 -18.00 21.25 7.47
CA MET A 86 -18.33 22.13 6.34
C MET A 86 -19.47 21.53 5.51
N THR A 87 -19.42 20.22 5.24
CA THR A 87 -20.51 19.52 4.55
C THR A 87 -21.82 19.58 5.35
N ALA A 88 -21.74 19.51 6.67
CA ALA A 88 -22.92 19.65 7.52
C ALA A 88 -23.52 21.05 7.47
N VAL A 89 -22.70 22.12 7.41
CA VAL A 89 -23.16 23.51 7.26
C VAL A 89 -23.93 23.69 5.97
N ASP A 90 -23.44 23.16 4.85
CA ASP A 90 -24.11 23.28 3.55
C ASP A 90 -25.45 22.54 3.48
N LYS A 91 -25.58 21.42 4.17
CA LYS A 91 -26.78 20.56 4.16
C LYS A 91 -27.75 20.82 5.30
N PHE A 92 -27.42 21.68 6.24
CA PHE A 92 -28.24 21.92 7.42
C PHE A 92 -29.58 22.57 7.09
N ASN A 93 -30.66 22.05 7.68
CA ASN A 93 -32.01 22.60 7.56
C ASN A 93 -32.51 23.16 8.91
N TYR A 94 -32.41 24.46 9.07
CA TYR A 94 -32.82 25.18 10.27
C TYR A 94 -34.33 25.10 10.59
N LYS A 95 -35.16 24.71 9.60
CA LYS A 95 -36.63 24.60 9.78
C LYS A 95 -37.03 23.43 10.66
N LEU A 96 -36.18 22.43 10.81
CA LEU A 96 -36.48 21.20 11.58
C LEU A 96 -36.40 21.38 13.10
N GLY A 97 -35.93 22.52 13.60
CA GLY A 97 -35.92 22.85 15.02
C GLY A 97 -34.84 22.20 15.88
N TYR A 98 -33.99 21.32 15.32
CA TYR A 98 -32.87 20.69 16.02
C TYR A 98 -31.64 21.62 16.09
N ARG A 99 -30.81 21.45 17.14
CA ARG A 99 -29.53 22.16 17.25
C ARG A 99 -28.57 21.70 16.16
N PHE A 100 -27.80 22.65 15.60
CA PHE A 100 -26.81 22.36 14.58
C PHE A 100 -25.78 21.33 15.04
N ALA A 101 -25.30 21.40 16.28
CA ALA A 101 -24.34 20.46 16.83
C ALA A 101 -24.80 18.99 16.79
N THR A 102 -26.09 18.73 16.98
CA THR A 102 -26.68 17.38 16.91
C THR A 102 -26.59 16.81 15.48
N TYR A 103 -26.92 17.65 14.50
CA TYR A 103 -26.84 17.27 13.10
C TYR A 103 -25.40 17.12 12.60
N ALA A 104 -24.55 18.08 12.93
CA ALA A 104 -23.15 18.10 12.53
C ALA A 104 -22.35 16.90 13.09
N THR A 105 -22.67 16.44 14.31
CA THR A 105 -21.99 15.29 14.93
C THR A 105 -22.01 14.05 14.04
N TRP A 106 -23.11 13.81 13.32
CA TRP A 106 -23.23 12.67 12.42
C TRP A 106 -22.28 12.81 11.21
N TRP A 107 -22.26 13.98 10.58
CA TRP A 107 -21.40 14.28 9.42
C TRP A 107 -19.91 14.24 9.77
N VAL A 108 -19.56 14.84 10.90
CA VAL A 108 -18.18 14.84 11.41
C VAL A 108 -17.70 13.42 11.68
N LYS A 109 -18.49 12.59 12.39
CA LYS A 109 -18.16 11.19 12.63
C LYS A 109 -18.02 10.41 11.33
N GLN A 110 -18.95 10.60 10.39
CA GLN A 110 -18.92 9.90 9.10
C GLN A 110 -17.65 10.24 8.30
N ALA A 111 -17.24 11.53 8.28
CA ALA A 111 -16.02 11.96 7.61
C ALA A 111 -14.77 11.34 8.28
N MET A 112 -14.69 11.38 9.61
CA MET A 112 -13.60 10.77 10.36
C MET A 112 -13.51 9.25 10.15
N PHE A 113 -14.64 8.54 10.19
CA PHE A 113 -14.66 7.09 9.93
C PHE A 113 -14.21 6.76 8.51
N LYS A 114 -14.66 7.56 7.54
CA LYS A 114 -14.23 7.41 6.15
C LYS A 114 -12.72 7.61 6.03
N ALA A 115 -12.17 8.65 6.64
CA ALA A 115 -10.73 8.92 6.63
C ALA A 115 -9.92 7.78 7.28
N ILE A 116 -10.36 7.29 8.47
CA ILE A 116 -9.74 6.13 9.11
C ILE A 116 -9.75 4.92 8.17
N SER A 117 -10.87 4.67 7.51
CA SER A 117 -11.00 3.54 6.58
C SER A 117 -10.10 3.64 5.35
N GLU A 118 -9.91 4.84 4.81
CA GLU A 118 -9.17 5.05 3.56
C GLU A 118 -7.68 5.32 3.77
N GLN A 119 -7.29 5.90 4.91
CA GLN A 119 -5.94 6.45 5.12
C GLN A 119 -5.16 5.76 6.25
N SER A 120 -5.81 4.93 7.11
CA SER A 120 -5.11 4.30 8.24
C SER A 120 -4.15 3.17 7.85
N HIS A 121 -4.23 2.68 6.63
CA HIS A 121 -3.40 1.60 6.12
C HIS A 121 -2.57 2.07 4.92
N ALA A 122 -1.31 1.65 4.82
CA ALA A 122 -0.43 1.96 3.70
C ALA A 122 -0.96 1.39 2.37
N MET A 123 -1.62 0.22 2.40
CA MET A 123 -2.39 -0.31 1.28
C MET A 123 -3.88 -0.07 1.50
N LYS A 124 -4.55 0.52 0.50
CA LYS A 124 -5.99 0.78 0.57
C LYS A 124 -6.78 -0.53 0.61
N ILE A 125 -7.51 -0.73 1.70
CA ILE A 125 -8.40 -1.89 1.89
C ILE A 125 -9.85 -1.44 1.63
N PRO A 126 -10.63 -2.20 0.84
CA PRO A 126 -12.04 -1.87 0.61
C PRO A 126 -12.85 -1.81 1.90
N VAL A 127 -13.78 -0.85 2.00
CA VAL A 127 -14.56 -0.58 3.22
C VAL A 127 -15.34 -1.81 3.69
N TYR A 128 -15.92 -2.60 2.77
CA TYR A 128 -16.68 -3.80 3.13
C TYR A 128 -15.81 -4.88 3.82
N VAL A 129 -14.51 -4.95 3.48
CA VAL A 129 -13.56 -5.88 4.14
C VAL A 129 -13.33 -5.41 5.58
N GLN A 130 -13.10 -4.12 5.79
CA GLN A 130 -12.90 -3.53 7.11
C GLN A 130 -14.14 -3.68 7.99
N GLU A 131 -15.33 -3.47 7.45
CA GLU A 131 -16.59 -3.71 8.17
C GLU A 131 -16.74 -5.18 8.56
N THR A 132 -16.39 -6.10 7.66
CA THR A 132 -16.45 -7.55 7.94
C THR A 132 -15.47 -7.92 9.04
N ILE A 133 -14.24 -7.41 9.02
CA ILE A 133 -13.24 -7.64 10.06
C ILE A 133 -13.69 -7.04 11.40
N SER A 134 -14.25 -5.82 11.40
CA SER A 134 -14.80 -5.20 12.61
C SER A 134 -15.95 -6.02 13.22
N LYS A 135 -16.83 -6.57 12.39
CA LYS A 135 -17.89 -7.49 12.85
C LYS A 135 -17.29 -8.77 13.40
N TYR A 136 -16.30 -9.36 12.70
CA TYR A 136 -15.60 -10.56 13.14
C TYR A 136 -14.97 -10.37 14.52
N THR A 137 -14.24 -9.26 14.73
CA THR A 137 -13.58 -8.96 16.01
C THR A 137 -14.59 -8.82 17.15
N LYS A 138 -15.74 -8.16 16.88
CA LYS A 138 -16.83 -8.04 17.87
C LYS A 138 -17.43 -9.40 18.23
N VAL A 139 -17.80 -10.19 17.23
CA VAL A 139 -18.40 -11.52 17.43
C VAL A 139 -17.42 -12.44 18.15
N LYS A 140 -16.13 -12.40 17.78
CA LYS A 140 -15.07 -13.17 18.44
C LYS A 140 -14.96 -12.79 19.91
N SER A 141 -14.88 -11.50 20.24
CA SER A 141 -14.76 -11.02 21.62
C SER A 141 -15.99 -11.36 22.46
N GLU A 142 -17.20 -11.34 21.88
CA GLU A 142 -18.42 -11.79 22.57
C GLU A 142 -18.40 -13.30 22.85
N MET A 143 -17.98 -14.11 21.90
CA MET A 143 -17.89 -15.56 22.10
C MET A 143 -16.81 -15.93 23.12
N GLU A 144 -15.65 -15.29 23.08
CA GLU A 144 -14.56 -15.48 24.06
C GLU A 144 -15.00 -15.11 25.49
N ARG A 145 -15.86 -14.07 25.63
CA ARG A 145 -16.45 -13.70 26.94
C ARG A 145 -17.45 -14.75 27.46
N ILE A 146 -18.21 -15.39 26.57
CA ILE A 146 -19.22 -16.38 26.96
C ILE A 146 -18.54 -17.73 27.30
N GLU A 147 -17.52 -18.13 26.52
CA GLU A 147 -16.87 -19.44 26.64
C GLU A 147 -15.65 -19.41 27.59
N ASN A 148 -15.24 -18.24 28.10
CA ASN A 148 -14.02 -18.02 28.92
C ASN A 148 -12.75 -18.66 28.29
N GLY A 149 -12.66 -18.69 26.95
CA GLY A 149 -11.56 -19.30 26.22
C GLY A 149 -11.39 -18.74 24.82
N THR A 150 -10.29 -19.15 24.16
CA THR A 150 -10.02 -18.76 22.78
C THR A 150 -10.97 -19.49 21.81
N VAL A 151 -11.60 -18.75 20.90
CA VAL A 151 -12.54 -19.29 19.91
C VAL A 151 -11.87 -19.43 18.56
N SER A 152 -12.05 -20.59 17.89
CA SER A 152 -11.50 -20.82 16.55
C SER A 152 -12.19 -19.94 15.50
N THR A 153 -11.44 -19.59 14.45
CA THR A 153 -11.93 -18.75 13.34
C THR A 153 -13.14 -19.39 12.65
N GLU A 154 -13.16 -20.72 12.55
CA GLU A 154 -14.23 -21.49 11.91
C GLU A 154 -15.58 -21.32 12.64
N ARG A 155 -15.58 -21.35 13.97
CA ARG A 155 -16.80 -21.18 14.79
C ARG A 155 -17.36 -19.77 14.67
N VAL A 156 -16.48 -18.77 14.63
CA VAL A 156 -16.91 -17.37 14.39
C VAL A 156 -17.47 -17.21 12.98
N ALA A 157 -16.83 -17.84 11.98
CA ALA A 157 -17.27 -17.82 10.60
C ALA A 157 -18.68 -18.42 10.44
N GLN A 158 -18.94 -19.58 11.09
CA GLN A 158 -20.27 -20.19 11.13
C GLN A 158 -21.33 -19.28 11.72
N LYS A 159 -21.01 -18.58 12.85
CA LYS A 159 -21.95 -17.62 13.47
C LYS A 159 -22.24 -16.41 12.59
N MET A 160 -21.27 -16.00 11.76
CA MET A 160 -21.41 -14.90 10.81
C MET A 160 -22.01 -15.30 9.46
N ASN A 161 -22.25 -16.60 9.20
CA ASN A 161 -22.64 -17.17 7.91
C ASN A 161 -21.71 -16.76 6.75
N ILE A 162 -20.40 -16.77 7.02
CA ILE A 162 -19.34 -16.46 6.04
C ILE A 162 -18.38 -17.64 5.98
N GLU A 163 -17.86 -17.95 4.80
CA GLU A 163 -16.84 -19.01 4.62
C GLU A 163 -15.55 -18.66 5.38
N ALA A 164 -15.00 -19.63 6.11
CA ALA A 164 -13.80 -19.43 6.92
C ALA A 164 -12.57 -19.02 6.08
N GLU A 165 -12.46 -19.53 4.85
CA GLU A 165 -11.38 -19.16 3.92
C GLU A 165 -11.42 -17.68 3.54
N LYS A 166 -12.62 -17.12 3.32
CA LYS A 166 -12.77 -15.68 3.05
C LYS A 166 -12.35 -14.83 4.24
N ILE A 167 -12.71 -15.26 5.45
CA ILE A 167 -12.29 -14.55 6.66
C ILE A 167 -10.77 -14.60 6.82
N ASN A 168 -10.14 -15.75 6.60
CA ASN A 168 -8.68 -15.87 6.66
C ASN A 168 -8.00 -15.00 5.60
N THR A 169 -8.53 -14.93 4.37
CA THR A 169 -8.03 -14.04 3.33
C THR A 169 -8.13 -12.58 3.75
N TYR A 170 -9.25 -12.17 4.36
CA TYR A 170 -9.43 -10.80 4.85
C TYR A 170 -8.50 -10.48 6.02
N LEU A 171 -8.30 -11.41 6.96
CA LEU A 171 -7.37 -11.23 8.07
C LEU A 171 -5.92 -11.09 7.58
N ASN A 172 -5.51 -11.88 6.59
CA ASN A 172 -4.18 -11.77 5.99
C ASN A 172 -3.99 -10.43 5.23
N ALA A 173 -5.04 -9.95 4.56
CA ALA A 173 -5.01 -8.64 3.90
C ALA A 173 -4.95 -7.47 4.91
N PHE A 174 -5.43 -7.69 6.14
CA PHE A 174 -5.44 -6.70 7.21
C PHE A 174 -4.18 -6.77 8.10
N CYS A 175 -3.15 -7.51 7.68
CA CYS A 175 -1.90 -7.59 8.44
C CYS A 175 -1.28 -6.21 8.67
N ARG A 176 -0.82 -5.99 9.91
CA ARG A 176 -0.14 -4.75 10.29
C ARG A 176 1.20 -4.67 9.57
N MET A 177 1.42 -3.58 8.85
CA MET A 177 2.72 -3.29 8.26
C MET A 177 3.69 -2.84 9.33
N LEU A 178 4.91 -3.36 9.26
CA LEU A 178 6.03 -2.96 10.09
C LEU A 178 6.94 -2.03 9.29
N SER A 179 7.57 -1.06 9.94
CA SER A 179 8.61 -0.24 9.34
C SER A 179 9.87 -1.08 9.13
N LEU A 180 10.50 -0.97 7.97
CA LEU A 180 11.81 -1.61 7.72
C LEU A 180 12.94 -0.96 8.52
N ASP A 181 12.79 0.32 8.86
CA ASP A 181 13.74 1.08 9.67
C ASP A 181 13.46 0.91 11.19
N GLY A 182 12.49 0.08 11.57
CA GLY A 182 12.18 -0.21 12.97
C GLY A 182 13.17 -1.22 13.56
N ASP A 183 13.43 -1.08 14.88
CA ASP A 183 14.27 -1.99 15.62
C ASP A 183 13.71 -3.41 15.63
N PHE A 184 14.55 -4.40 15.34
CA PHE A 184 14.15 -5.80 15.25
C PHE A 184 13.75 -6.38 16.63
N ASP A 185 14.47 -6.05 17.68
CA ASP A 185 14.29 -6.66 19.01
C ASP A 185 13.40 -5.84 19.96
N GLY A 186 13.02 -4.61 19.61
CA GLY A 186 12.15 -3.77 20.46
C GLY A 186 12.75 -3.32 21.82
N ASP A 187 13.96 -3.78 22.14
CA ASP A 187 14.62 -3.51 23.44
C ASP A 187 15.56 -2.29 23.39
N GLY A 188 15.71 -1.65 22.22
CA GLY A 188 16.52 -0.43 22.06
C GLY A 188 18.03 -0.60 22.35
N GLN A 189 18.51 -1.82 22.46
CA GLN A 189 19.93 -2.11 22.75
C GLN A 189 20.72 -2.58 21.52
N ASN A 190 20.06 -3.05 20.48
CA ASN A 190 20.69 -3.43 19.21
C ASN A 190 20.22 -2.49 18.11
N ASP A 191 21.17 -1.78 17.50
CA ASP A 191 20.93 -0.88 16.34
C ASP A 191 20.60 -1.63 15.03
N LEU A 192 20.19 -2.92 15.08
CA LEU A 192 19.86 -3.71 13.89
C LEU A 192 18.45 -3.36 13.41
N SER A 193 18.37 -2.75 12.24
CA SER A 193 17.10 -2.49 11.57
C SER A 193 16.53 -3.75 10.92
N LEU A 194 15.20 -3.82 10.79
CA LEU A 194 14.53 -4.95 10.12
C LEU A 194 15.03 -5.10 8.67
N SER A 195 15.42 -4.00 8.01
CA SER A 195 15.98 -4.00 6.65
C SER A 195 17.31 -4.74 6.52
N GLU A 196 18.12 -4.81 7.58
CA GLU A 196 19.41 -5.51 7.58
C GLU A 196 19.26 -7.02 7.80
N VAL A 197 18.14 -7.45 8.40
CA VAL A 197 17.86 -8.86 8.70
C VAL A 197 17.16 -9.56 7.53
N ILE A 198 16.39 -8.83 6.73
CA ILE A 198 15.62 -9.42 5.62
C ILE A 198 16.54 -9.75 4.45
N GLU A 199 16.62 -11.03 4.09
CA GLU A 199 17.37 -11.54 2.95
C GLU A 199 16.81 -11.03 1.61
N ASP A 200 17.67 -10.48 0.74
CA ASP A 200 17.33 -10.21 -0.65
C ASP A 200 17.43 -11.49 -1.49
N LYS A 201 16.30 -12.14 -1.73
CA LYS A 201 16.22 -13.37 -2.53
C LYS A 201 16.53 -13.16 -4.03
N LYS A 202 16.55 -11.93 -4.51
CA LYS A 202 16.81 -11.62 -5.93
C LYS A 202 18.31 -11.45 -6.21
N SER A 203 19.06 -10.88 -5.27
CA SER A 203 20.50 -10.64 -5.38
C SER A 203 21.26 -11.76 -4.70
N SER A 204 21.53 -12.82 -5.45
CA SER A 204 22.42 -13.89 -5.00
C SER A 204 23.74 -13.76 -5.74
N ALA A 205 24.85 -13.48 -5.02
CA ALA A 205 26.19 -13.35 -5.60
C ALA A 205 26.57 -14.59 -6.45
N ASN A 206 26.08 -15.78 -6.06
CA ASN A 206 26.28 -16.99 -6.82
C ASN A 206 25.56 -16.95 -8.18
N LYS A 207 24.29 -16.49 -8.22
CA LYS A 207 23.54 -16.36 -9.48
C LYS A 207 24.15 -15.32 -10.41
N ASP A 208 24.62 -14.22 -9.86
CA ASP A 208 25.29 -13.17 -10.63
C ASP A 208 26.63 -13.68 -11.19
N ALA A 209 27.40 -14.46 -10.41
CA ALA A 209 28.61 -15.11 -10.87
C ALA A 209 28.34 -16.14 -11.97
N GLU A 210 27.32 -16.98 -11.80
CA GLU A 210 26.86 -17.96 -12.81
C GLU A 210 26.40 -17.26 -14.10
N TYR A 211 25.64 -16.18 -13.99
CA TYR A 211 25.19 -15.40 -15.14
C TYR A 211 26.35 -14.74 -15.89
N ASN A 212 27.33 -14.19 -15.15
CA ASN A 212 28.54 -13.61 -15.73
C ASN A 212 29.38 -14.66 -16.45
N ASN A 213 29.57 -15.85 -15.86
CA ASN A 213 30.25 -16.97 -16.48
C ASN A 213 29.54 -17.41 -17.76
N LEU A 214 28.21 -17.61 -17.69
CA LEU A 214 27.40 -17.94 -18.86
C LEU A 214 27.55 -16.91 -19.98
N THR A 215 27.56 -15.64 -19.64
CA THR A 215 27.72 -14.55 -20.60
C THR A 215 29.11 -14.59 -21.27
N GLN A 216 30.16 -14.89 -20.50
CA GLN A 216 31.54 -15.06 -21.02
C GLN A 216 31.61 -16.28 -21.94
N ASP A 217 30.99 -17.38 -21.57
CA ASP A 217 30.97 -18.61 -22.35
C ASP A 217 30.23 -18.43 -23.68
N ILE A 218 29.06 -17.78 -23.65
CA ILE A 218 28.31 -17.42 -24.86
C ILE A 218 29.16 -16.51 -25.76
N ASN A 219 29.85 -15.51 -25.21
CA ASN A 219 30.72 -14.63 -25.97
C ASN A 219 31.91 -15.39 -26.59
N SER A 220 32.44 -16.40 -25.91
CA SER A 220 33.52 -17.26 -26.46
C SER A 220 33.02 -18.13 -27.63
N LEU A 221 31.82 -18.70 -27.52
CA LEU A 221 31.15 -19.41 -28.61
C LEU A 221 30.88 -18.52 -29.84
N LEU A 222 30.44 -17.30 -29.61
CA LEU A 222 30.13 -16.36 -30.69
C LEU A 222 31.36 -15.96 -31.49
N LYS A 223 32.58 -16.08 -30.94
CA LYS A 223 33.84 -15.81 -31.69
C LYS A 223 34.12 -16.82 -32.79
N VAL A 224 33.49 -18.00 -32.77
CA VAL A 224 33.63 -19.00 -33.83
C VAL A 224 32.87 -18.59 -35.10
N LEU A 225 31.89 -17.71 -34.99
CA LEU A 225 31.07 -17.23 -36.07
C LEU A 225 31.71 -16.08 -36.83
N LYS A 226 31.37 -15.93 -38.12
CA LYS A 226 31.71 -14.73 -38.90
C LYS A 226 30.97 -13.51 -38.33
N GLU A 227 31.53 -12.32 -38.44
CA GLU A 227 30.96 -11.07 -37.89
C GLU A 227 29.47 -10.88 -38.28
N ARG A 228 29.11 -11.15 -39.49
CA ARG A 228 27.71 -11.02 -39.96
C ARG A 228 26.80 -12.06 -39.35
N GLU A 229 27.24 -13.30 -39.17
CA GLU A 229 26.49 -14.37 -38.52
C GLU A 229 26.35 -14.07 -37.01
N CYS A 230 27.40 -13.58 -36.35
CA CYS A 230 27.42 -13.20 -34.97
C CYS A 230 26.43 -12.06 -34.69
N SER A 231 26.42 -11.00 -35.52
CA SER A 231 25.51 -9.88 -35.33
C SER A 231 24.04 -10.24 -35.58
N VAL A 232 23.76 -11.15 -36.50
CA VAL A 232 22.39 -11.68 -36.70
C VAL A 232 21.93 -12.45 -35.45
N ILE A 233 22.77 -13.33 -34.90
CA ILE A 233 22.44 -14.10 -33.68
C ILE A 233 22.25 -13.17 -32.47
N LYS A 234 23.16 -12.20 -32.26
CA LYS A 234 23.02 -11.23 -31.14
C LYS A 234 21.71 -10.49 -31.20
N LYS A 235 21.33 -9.91 -32.33
CA LYS A 235 20.05 -9.19 -32.50
C LYS A 235 18.85 -10.10 -32.42
N ARG A 236 18.92 -11.32 -32.93
CA ARG A 236 17.81 -12.26 -32.86
C ARG A 236 17.47 -12.72 -31.47
N PHE A 237 18.46 -13.01 -30.64
CA PHE A 237 18.31 -13.53 -29.30
C PHE A 237 18.39 -12.44 -28.21
N GLY A 238 18.74 -11.20 -28.57
CA GLY A 238 18.91 -10.10 -27.60
C GLY A 238 20.12 -10.31 -26.70
N LEU A 239 21.26 -10.76 -27.25
CA LEU A 239 22.49 -10.99 -26.50
C LEU A 239 23.32 -9.70 -26.43
N CYS A 240 24.09 -9.53 -25.34
CA CYS A 240 24.98 -8.36 -25.14
C CYS A 240 24.21 -7.02 -25.14
N ASP A 241 23.16 -6.92 -24.34
CA ASP A 241 22.32 -5.71 -24.14
C ASP A 241 21.58 -5.22 -25.40
N GLU A 242 21.52 -6.02 -26.46
CA GLU A 242 20.68 -5.75 -27.60
C GLU A 242 19.22 -6.20 -27.36
N GLN A 243 18.24 -5.42 -27.84
CA GLN A 243 16.84 -5.84 -27.80
C GLN A 243 16.57 -6.94 -28.83
N ARG A 244 15.79 -7.93 -28.44
CA ARG A 244 15.39 -9.04 -29.31
C ARG A 244 14.58 -8.52 -30.50
N GLN A 245 15.07 -8.81 -31.74
CA GLN A 245 14.47 -8.36 -33.00
C GLN A 245 13.89 -9.55 -33.79
N THR A 246 12.89 -9.23 -34.62
CA THR A 246 12.30 -10.21 -35.53
C THR A 246 13.19 -10.40 -36.75
N LEU A 247 13.03 -11.55 -37.47
CA LEU A 247 13.78 -11.81 -38.70
C LEU A 247 13.53 -10.76 -39.78
N GLU A 248 12.36 -10.14 -39.80
CA GLU A 248 11.95 -9.12 -40.73
C GLU A 248 12.62 -7.77 -40.45
N GLU A 249 12.67 -7.38 -39.18
CA GLU A 249 13.38 -6.17 -38.72
C GLU A 249 14.89 -6.28 -39.01
N ILE A 250 15.50 -7.44 -38.70
CA ILE A 250 16.90 -7.71 -39.02
C ILE A 250 17.13 -7.69 -40.54
N GLY A 251 16.19 -8.27 -41.31
CA GLY A 251 16.23 -8.24 -42.79
C GLY A 251 16.23 -6.82 -43.35
N ASN A 252 15.34 -5.98 -42.83
CA ASN A 252 15.25 -4.56 -43.25
C ASN A 252 16.53 -3.79 -42.88
N LEU A 253 17.14 -4.08 -41.73
CA LEU A 253 18.37 -3.43 -41.26
C LEU A 253 19.59 -3.77 -42.12
N TYR A 254 19.66 -4.99 -42.65
CA TYR A 254 20.74 -5.44 -43.54
C TYR A 254 20.41 -5.36 -45.04
N GLY A 255 19.20 -4.88 -45.39
CA GLY A 255 18.76 -4.79 -46.80
C GLY A 255 18.60 -6.14 -47.50
N VAL A 256 18.22 -7.20 -46.76
CA VAL A 256 18.07 -8.56 -47.27
C VAL A 256 16.69 -9.13 -46.91
N THR A 257 16.26 -10.16 -47.64
CA THR A 257 14.98 -10.81 -47.39
C THR A 257 14.97 -11.58 -46.05
N LYS A 258 13.80 -11.69 -45.42
CA LYS A 258 13.57 -12.49 -44.21
C LYS A 258 14.10 -13.92 -44.34
N GLU A 259 13.95 -14.54 -45.50
CA GLU A 259 14.42 -15.91 -45.76
C GLU A 259 15.94 -15.99 -45.80
N CYS A 260 16.64 -14.98 -46.33
CA CYS A 260 18.10 -14.89 -46.25
C CYS A 260 18.63 -14.84 -44.81
N ILE A 261 17.96 -14.06 -43.93
CA ILE A 261 18.30 -14.00 -42.51
C ILE A 261 18.03 -15.34 -41.83
N ARG A 262 16.88 -16.01 -42.14
CA ARG A 262 16.54 -17.34 -41.60
C ARG A 262 17.60 -18.39 -41.97
N GLN A 263 18.08 -18.38 -43.23
CA GLN A 263 19.14 -19.28 -43.67
C GLN A 263 20.48 -18.97 -43.00
N THR A 264 20.77 -17.69 -42.75
CA THR A 264 21.98 -17.26 -42.06
C THR A 264 21.95 -17.69 -40.58
N GLU A 265 20.80 -17.54 -39.90
CA GLU A 265 20.55 -18.04 -38.57
C GLU A 265 20.75 -19.56 -38.49
N ALA A 266 20.11 -20.32 -39.37
CA ALA A 266 20.24 -21.78 -39.43
C ALA A 266 21.68 -22.26 -39.63
N ARG A 267 22.44 -21.59 -40.55
CA ARG A 267 23.87 -21.90 -40.76
C ARG A 267 24.73 -21.56 -39.51
N ALA A 268 24.45 -20.43 -38.89
CA ALA A 268 25.16 -20.01 -37.68
C ALA A 268 24.92 -20.98 -36.50
N LEU A 269 23.66 -21.37 -36.26
CA LEU A 269 23.30 -22.34 -35.24
C LEU A 269 23.93 -23.74 -35.52
N LYS A 270 23.97 -24.17 -36.78
CA LYS A 270 24.64 -25.43 -37.16
C LYS A 270 26.14 -25.39 -36.83
N LYS A 271 26.83 -24.31 -37.17
CA LYS A 271 28.26 -24.12 -36.86
C LYS A 271 28.51 -24.11 -35.34
N LEU A 272 27.64 -23.44 -34.56
CA LEU A 272 27.76 -23.45 -33.10
C LEU A 272 27.58 -24.87 -32.55
N LYS A 273 26.63 -25.64 -33.05
CA LYS A 273 26.37 -27.01 -32.60
C LYS A 273 27.54 -27.98 -32.93
N GLU A 274 28.21 -27.78 -34.07
CA GLU A 274 29.36 -28.60 -34.49
C GLU A 274 30.67 -28.19 -33.82
N SER A 275 30.70 -27.11 -33.01
CA SER A 275 31.88 -26.67 -32.32
C SER A 275 32.15 -27.51 -31.06
N ASN A 276 33.38 -27.95 -30.83
CA ASN A 276 33.78 -28.70 -29.63
C ASN A 276 33.47 -27.94 -28.31
N ILE A 277 33.43 -26.61 -28.38
CA ILE A 277 33.11 -25.73 -27.23
C ILE A 277 31.67 -25.94 -26.78
N SER A 278 30.74 -26.19 -27.72
CA SER A 278 29.33 -26.40 -27.39
C SER A 278 29.09 -27.68 -26.61
N GLU A 279 29.83 -28.76 -26.86
CA GLU A 279 29.74 -30.02 -26.12
C GLU A 279 30.23 -29.88 -24.68
N VAL A 280 31.37 -29.18 -24.49
CA VAL A 280 31.95 -28.93 -23.17
C VAL A 280 31.01 -28.06 -22.31
N LEU A 281 30.47 -27.00 -22.90
CA LEU A 281 29.51 -26.14 -22.20
C LEU A 281 28.20 -26.85 -21.87
N TYR A 282 27.65 -27.62 -22.82
CA TYR A 282 26.45 -28.42 -22.58
C TYR A 282 26.65 -29.39 -21.42
N ALA A 283 27.79 -30.08 -21.35
CA ALA A 283 28.12 -31.00 -20.26
C ALA A 283 28.24 -30.25 -18.91
N SER A 284 28.89 -29.09 -18.86
CA SER A 284 29.05 -28.31 -17.62
C SER A 284 27.69 -27.78 -17.10
N TYR A 285 26.82 -27.27 -17.96
CA TYR A 285 25.51 -26.75 -17.56
C TYR A 285 24.50 -27.87 -17.21
N VAL A 286 24.53 -29.01 -17.88
CA VAL A 286 23.69 -30.18 -17.51
C VAL A 286 24.10 -30.71 -16.15
N LEU A 287 25.38 -30.80 -15.84
CA LEU A 287 25.87 -31.21 -14.51
C LEU A 287 25.48 -30.20 -13.43
N SER A 288 25.54 -28.90 -13.70
CA SER A 288 25.10 -27.85 -12.77
C SER A 288 23.58 -27.96 -12.46
N LEU A 289 22.75 -28.18 -13.47
CA LEU A 289 21.30 -28.35 -13.29
C LEU A 289 20.94 -29.62 -12.47
N ILE A 290 21.74 -30.69 -12.57
CA ILE A 290 21.54 -31.91 -11.77
C ILE A 290 21.87 -31.62 -10.29
N HIS A 291 22.92 -30.85 -10.01
CA HIS A 291 23.27 -30.49 -8.63
C HIS A 291 22.26 -29.53 -7.97
N ILE A 292 21.59 -28.68 -8.73
CA ILE A 292 20.52 -27.80 -8.21
C ILE A 292 19.25 -28.58 -7.86
N SER A 293 19.02 -29.74 -8.48
CA SER A 293 17.83 -30.56 -8.24
C SER A 293 17.99 -31.59 -7.11
N GLU A 294 19.19 -31.78 -6.55
CA GLU A 294 19.39 -32.62 -5.37
C GLU A 294 19.12 -31.80 -4.10
N PRO A 295 18.05 -32.13 -3.32
CA PRO A 295 17.87 -31.50 -2.02
C PRO A 295 19.03 -31.92 -1.12
N THR A 296 19.81 -30.94 -0.67
CA THR A 296 20.78 -31.15 0.41
C THR A 296 20.10 -31.78 1.60
N ARG A 297 20.50 -33.01 1.93
CA ARG A 297 20.11 -33.74 3.13
C ARG A 297 20.67 -33.07 4.38
#